data_28987f3a8830830a3b6ddb6b55b49f89
#
_entry.id   28987f3a8830830a3b6ddb6b55b49f89
#
_cell.length_a   1.000
_cell.length_b   1.000
_cell.length_c   1.000
_cell.angle_alpha   90.00
_cell.angle_beta   90.00
_cell.angle_gamma   90.00
#
_symmetry.space_group_name_H-M   'P 1'
#
loop_
_entity.id
_entity.type
_entity.pdbx_description
1 polymer ?
#
loop_
_entity_poly.entity_id
_entity_poly.type
_entity_poly.pdbx_seq_one_letter_code
_entity_poly.pdbx_strand_id
1 'polypeptide(L)'
;ARCGQYAPTYPSASVLATAQDRLREKTTFRDAGLPVTPMAAVNDLDTLRAASESLGWPMIVKTARSGYDGKGQVRVESIADAERVPWKDCDAWIAERCIEFDLEVSVVVARTVEGKQVAFPAFENSHRNHILDVTVTPASIPEGVADEAVRIAFAASEVIDVVGLLCVEFFVRGDQVMINEVAPRPHNSGHLSIEACVTSQFEQHVRAICNLPLGSTALRSGAAAMANLLGDLWAEDGTPPKWERVFHDPSISLHLYGKRSAKRGRKMGHLTATGTSVDSVRRAVLESRDRLQQP
;
A
#
# COMPACT_ATOMS: atom_id res chain seq x y z
N ALA A 1 -9.09 10.65 -19.23
CA ALA A 1 -10.23 10.81 -20.17
C ALA A 1 -9.77 11.09 -21.61
N ARG A 2 -8.79 12.00 -21.86
CA ARG A 2 -8.35 12.31 -23.25
C ARG A 2 -7.68 11.14 -23.96
N CYS A 3 -6.80 10.38 -23.28
CA CYS A 3 -6.11 9.23 -23.90
C CYS A 3 -7.08 8.13 -24.36
N GLY A 4 -8.14 7.87 -23.59
CA GLY A 4 -9.17 6.87 -23.92
C GLY A 4 -9.95 7.14 -25.21
N GLN A 5 -9.85 8.34 -25.78
CA GLN A 5 -10.45 8.68 -27.09
C GLN A 5 -9.63 8.12 -28.27
N TYR A 6 -8.37 7.76 -28.04
CA TYR A 6 -7.44 7.29 -29.07
C TYR A 6 -7.04 5.83 -28.92
N ALA A 7 -7.01 5.32 -27.67
CA ALA A 7 -6.65 3.93 -27.38
C ALA A 7 -7.24 3.49 -26.02
N PRO A 8 -7.47 2.17 -25.80
CA PRO A 8 -7.77 1.64 -24.49
C PRO A 8 -6.71 2.11 -23.46
N THR A 9 -7.17 2.62 -22.33
CA THR A 9 -6.28 3.16 -21.28
C THR A 9 -6.55 2.43 -19.98
N TYR A 10 -5.52 1.81 -19.42
CA TYR A 10 -5.59 1.04 -18.18
C TYR A 10 -4.59 1.55 -17.13
N PRO A 11 -5.03 1.73 -15.85
CA PRO A 11 -6.41 1.67 -15.43
C PRO A 11 -7.27 2.75 -16.09
N SER A 12 -8.59 2.54 -16.13
CA SER A 12 -9.54 3.49 -16.72
C SER A 12 -9.63 4.79 -15.90
N ALA A 13 -10.18 5.84 -16.49
CA ALA A 13 -10.37 7.11 -15.80
C ALA A 13 -11.34 6.99 -14.61
N SER A 14 -12.34 6.08 -14.68
CA SER A 14 -13.27 5.81 -13.56
C SER A 14 -12.58 5.16 -12.38
N VAL A 15 -11.69 4.18 -12.63
CA VAL A 15 -10.87 3.54 -11.59
C VAL A 15 -10.00 4.57 -10.88
N LEU A 16 -9.30 5.43 -11.65
CA LEU A 16 -8.47 6.48 -11.08
C LEU A 16 -9.29 7.49 -10.28
N ALA A 17 -10.47 7.89 -10.78
CA ALA A 17 -11.35 8.82 -10.08
C ALA A 17 -11.88 8.24 -8.76
N THR A 18 -12.06 6.91 -8.67
CA THR A 18 -12.44 6.22 -7.43
C THR A 18 -11.26 6.17 -6.47
N ALA A 19 -10.11 5.66 -6.90
CA ALA A 19 -8.95 5.46 -6.03
C ALA A 19 -8.23 6.77 -5.62
N GLN A 20 -8.50 7.91 -6.28
CA GLN A 20 -7.94 9.22 -5.91
C GLN A 20 -8.78 9.99 -4.88
N ASP A 21 -9.93 9.46 -4.50
CA ASP A 21 -10.87 10.09 -3.58
C ASP A 21 -11.31 9.08 -2.52
N ARG A 22 -10.77 9.22 -1.31
CA ARG A 22 -10.98 8.29 -0.19
C ARG A 22 -12.46 8.10 0.17
N LEU A 23 -13.23 9.18 0.07
CA LEU A 23 -14.66 9.11 0.37
C LEU A 23 -15.39 8.28 -0.69
N ARG A 24 -15.10 8.54 -1.97
CA ARG A 24 -15.66 7.78 -3.08
C ARG A 24 -15.20 6.32 -3.05
N GLU A 25 -13.93 6.07 -2.82
CA GLU A 25 -13.33 4.74 -2.72
C GLU A 25 -14.06 3.89 -1.66
N LYS A 26 -14.08 4.39 -0.42
CA LYS A 26 -14.69 3.65 0.69
C LYS A 26 -16.20 3.51 0.56
N THR A 27 -16.89 4.53 0.02
CA THR A 27 -18.32 4.45 -0.26
C THR A 27 -18.61 3.36 -1.32
N THR A 28 -17.82 3.32 -2.40
CA THR A 28 -17.96 2.30 -3.45
C THR A 28 -17.82 0.89 -2.90
N PHE A 29 -16.81 0.63 -2.07
CA PHE A 29 -16.60 -0.70 -1.49
C PHE A 29 -17.63 -1.06 -0.42
N ARG A 30 -17.99 -0.11 0.46
CA ARG A 30 -19.04 -0.30 1.47
C ARG A 30 -20.38 -0.66 0.82
N ASP A 31 -20.78 0.08 -0.20
CA ASP A 31 -22.07 -0.09 -0.89
C ASP A 31 -22.10 -1.41 -1.68
N ALA A 32 -20.94 -1.95 -2.04
CA ALA A 32 -20.77 -3.31 -2.57
C ALA A 32 -20.71 -4.40 -1.47
N GLY A 33 -20.86 -4.05 -0.19
CA GLY A 33 -20.84 -5.00 0.92
C GLY A 33 -19.44 -5.47 1.35
N LEU A 34 -18.37 -4.79 0.89
CA LEU A 34 -17.00 -5.11 1.31
C LEU A 34 -16.67 -4.43 2.65
N PRO A 35 -15.88 -5.11 3.52
CA PRO A 35 -15.50 -4.55 4.81
C PRO A 35 -14.50 -3.40 4.62
N VAL A 36 -14.91 -2.20 4.98
CA VAL A 36 -14.06 -1.00 5.02
C VAL A 36 -13.98 -0.44 6.43
N THR A 37 -12.97 0.35 6.72
CA THR A 37 -12.96 1.11 7.98
C THR A 37 -14.19 2.00 8.06
N PRO A 38 -14.94 2.01 9.19
CA PRO A 38 -16.09 2.89 9.39
C PRO A 38 -15.72 4.35 9.16
N MET A 39 -16.51 5.06 8.37
CA MET A 39 -16.18 6.43 7.94
C MET A 39 -17.43 7.30 7.73
N ALA A 40 -17.21 8.62 7.75
CA ALA A 40 -18.21 9.62 7.40
C ALA A 40 -17.57 10.79 6.63
N ALA A 41 -18.35 11.41 5.74
CA ALA A 41 -17.95 12.68 5.14
C ALA A 41 -18.06 13.79 6.18
N VAL A 42 -17.06 14.65 6.27
CA VAL A 42 -17.03 15.78 7.20
C VAL A 42 -16.42 17.00 6.53
N ASN A 43 -16.87 18.21 6.88
CA ASN A 43 -16.34 19.43 6.29
C ASN A 43 -16.07 20.52 7.34
N ASP A 44 -16.52 20.31 8.57
CA ASP A 44 -16.43 21.25 9.67
C ASP A 44 -16.62 20.56 11.03
N LEU A 45 -16.61 21.34 12.10
CA LEU A 45 -16.78 20.86 13.48
C LEU A 45 -18.16 20.24 13.73
N ASP A 46 -19.21 20.76 13.12
CA ASP A 46 -20.58 20.28 13.36
C ASP A 46 -20.80 18.91 12.68
N THR A 47 -20.34 18.76 11.46
CA THR A 47 -20.36 17.47 10.75
C THR A 47 -19.45 16.43 11.41
N LEU A 48 -18.29 16.84 11.95
CA LEU A 48 -17.42 15.94 12.71
C LEU A 48 -18.07 15.50 14.02
N ARG A 49 -18.75 16.41 14.73
CA ARG A 49 -19.50 16.09 15.95
C ARG A 49 -20.60 15.06 15.65
N ALA A 50 -21.38 15.28 14.60
CA ALA A 50 -22.40 14.31 14.17
C ALA A 50 -21.78 12.95 13.80
N ALA A 51 -20.66 12.93 13.08
CA ALA A 51 -19.95 11.70 12.76
C ALA A 51 -19.47 10.96 13.99
N SER A 52 -19.10 11.66 15.07
CA SER A 52 -18.61 11.03 16.30
C SER A 52 -19.66 10.15 17.02
N GLU A 53 -20.94 10.40 16.80
CA GLU A 53 -22.02 9.58 17.37
C GLU A 53 -21.97 8.14 16.86
N SER A 54 -21.57 7.94 15.61
CA SER A 54 -21.47 6.61 14.98
C SER A 54 -20.06 6.04 14.95
N LEU A 55 -19.05 6.90 14.76
CA LEU A 55 -17.65 6.47 14.65
C LEU A 55 -16.97 6.31 16.01
N GLY A 56 -17.39 7.09 17.04
CA GLY A 56 -16.71 7.19 18.32
C GLY A 56 -15.36 7.94 18.20
N TRP A 57 -14.69 8.12 19.34
CA TRP A 57 -13.35 8.68 19.45
C TRP A 57 -12.32 7.58 19.78
N PRO A 58 -11.06 7.70 19.38
CA PRO A 58 -10.51 8.71 18.46
C PRO A 58 -10.89 8.47 17.01
N MET A 59 -10.76 9.53 16.18
CA MET A 59 -10.93 9.47 14.73
C MET A 59 -9.67 9.94 14.01
N ILE A 60 -9.48 9.47 12.77
CA ILE A 60 -8.50 10.00 11.84
C ILE A 60 -9.24 10.83 10.80
N VAL A 61 -9.02 12.13 10.82
CA VAL A 61 -9.59 13.06 9.83
C VAL A 61 -8.57 13.24 8.71
N LYS A 62 -8.96 12.92 7.47
CA LYS A 62 -8.09 12.94 6.29
C LYS A 62 -8.68 13.84 5.21
N THR A 63 -7.83 14.51 4.42
CA THR A 63 -8.30 15.10 3.16
C THR A 63 -8.88 14.00 2.28
N ALA A 64 -10.02 14.25 1.64
CA ALA A 64 -10.62 13.27 0.72
C ALA A 64 -9.69 12.97 -0.46
N ARG A 65 -8.89 13.95 -0.88
CA ARG A 65 -7.92 13.84 -1.98
C ARG A 65 -6.55 14.33 -1.58
N SER A 66 -5.53 13.99 -2.38
CA SER A 66 -4.16 14.55 -2.32
C SER A 66 -3.32 14.22 -1.08
N GLY A 67 -3.75 13.35 -0.18
CA GLY A 67 -2.94 12.87 0.95
C GLY A 67 -2.14 11.61 0.61
N TYR A 68 -0.91 11.49 1.09
CA TYR A 68 -0.04 10.30 0.96
C TYR A 68 0.99 10.27 2.09
N ASP A 69 1.47 9.08 2.45
CA ASP A 69 2.51 8.87 3.47
C ASP A 69 2.23 9.69 4.75
N GLY A 70 0.99 9.65 5.27
CA GLY A 70 0.57 10.37 6.49
C GLY A 70 0.30 11.88 6.32
N LYS A 71 0.53 12.45 5.15
CA LYS A 71 0.22 13.86 4.88
C LYS A 71 -1.27 14.07 4.66
N GLY A 72 -1.78 15.20 5.16
CA GLY A 72 -3.19 15.56 5.05
C GLY A 72 -4.09 14.73 5.96
N GLN A 73 -3.57 14.22 7.09
CA GLN A 73 -4.35 13.55 8.11
C GLN A 73 -4.05 14.10 9.51
N VAL A 74 -5.06 14.10 10.37
CA VAL A 74 -4.99 14.54 11.76
C VAL A 74 -5.70 13.49 12.63
N ARG A 75 -5.04 13.01 13.67
CA ARG A 75 -5.68 12.21 14.71
C ARG A 75 -6.37 13.15 15.69
N VAL A 76 -7.64 12.90 15.93
CA VAL A 76 -8.54 13.71 16.75
C VAL A 76 -9.06 12.82 17.87
N GLU A 77 -8.65 13.14 19.11
CA GLU A 77 -9.03 12.36 20.31
C GLU A 77 -10.40 12.80 20.87
N SER A 78 -10.80 14.03 20.56
CA SER A 78 -12.06 14.64 20.99
C SER A 78 -12.43 15.81 20.09
N ILE A 79 -13.63 16.36 20.29
CA ILE A 79 -14.07 17.54 19.51
C ILE A 79 -13.17 18.78 19.76
N ALA A 80 -12.53 18.88 20.93
CA ALA A 80 -11.60 19.96 21.21
C ALA A 80 -10.34 19.93 20.33
N ASP A 81 -9.91 18.73 19.95
CA ASP A 81 -8.76 18.56 19.05
C ASP A 81 -9.07 18.90 17.59
N ALA A 82 -10.35 18.93 17.24
CA ALA A 82 -10.79 19.19 15.86
C ALA A 82 -10.47 20.61 15.38
N GLU A 83 -10.14 21.55 16.28
CA GLU A 83 -9.63 22.87 15.92
C GLU A 83 -8.27 22.82 15.21
N ARG A 84 -7.52 21.71 15.40
CA ARG A 84 -6.24 21.48 14.71
C ARG A 84 -6.40 21.03 13.24
N VAL A 85 -7.62 20.64 12.83
CA VAL A 85 -7.88 20.26 11.45
C VAL A 85 -7.95 21.51 10.59
N PRO A 86 -7.13 21.60 9.53
CA PRO A 86 -7.08 22.81 8.68
C PRO A 86 -8.24 22.77 7.66
N TRP A 87 -9.47 22.89 8.14
CA TRP A 87 -10.71 22.75 7.36
C TRP A 87 -10.72 23.55 6.05
N LYS A 88 -10.03 24.69 6.03
CA LYS A 88 -10.01 25.60 4.86
C LYS A 88 -9.06 25.15 3.75
N ASP A 89 -8.18 24.19 4.02
CA ASP A 89 -7.13 23.77 3.08
C ASP A 89 -7.65 22.76 2.05
N CYS A 90 -8.88 22.25 2.24
CA CYS A 90 -9.45 21.24 1.37
C CYS A 90 -10.98 21.35 1.35
N ASP A 91 -11.59 21.13 0.18
CA ASP A 91 -13.04 21.21 -0.03
C ASP A 91 -13.82 20.01 0.57
N ALA A 92 -13.13 18.90 0.80
CA ALA A 92 -13.76 17.66 1.29
C ALA A 92 -12.81 16.88 2.21
N TRP A 93 -13.36 16.42 3.33
CA TRP A 93 -12.68 15.62 4.32
C TRP A 93 -13.45 14.33 4.61
N ILE A 94 -12.74 13.31 5.07
CA ILE A 94 -13.29 12.06 5.57
C ILE A 94 -12.81 11.87 7.01
N ALA A 95 -13.73 11.55 7.90
CA ALA A 95 -13.42 11.06 9.24
C ALA A 95 -13.54 9.53 9.23
N GLU A 96 -12.52 8.84 9.69
CA GLU A 96 -12.50 7.40 9.86
C GLU A 96 -12.35 7.06 11.33
N ARG A 97 -13.02 6.00 11.79
CA ARG A 97 -12.74 5.44 13.11
C ARG A 97 -11.25 5.07 13.18
N CYS A 98 -10.57 5.47 14.25
CA CYS A 98 -9.22 4.97 14.50
C CYS A 98 -9.29 3.49 14.86
N ILE A 99 -8.84 2.64 13.95
CA ILE A 99 -8.86 1.18 14.16
C ILE A 99 -7.62 0.79 14.95
N GLU A 100 -7.82 0.07 16.04
CA GLU A 100 -6.76 -0.71 16.67
C GLU A 100 -6.61 -2.00 15.88
N PHE A 101 -5.46 -2.20 15.26
CA PHE A 101 -5.14 -3.37 14.44
C PHE A 101 -3.89 -4.07 14.96
N ASP A 102 -3.80 -5.37 14.68
CA ASP A 102 -2.64 -6.18 15.04
C ASP A 102 -1.56 -6.07 13.98
N LEU A 103 -1.97 -6.09 12.69
CA LEU A 103 -1.10 -6.06 11.52
C LEU A 103 -1.70 -5.25 10.38
N GLU A 104 -0.82 -4.71 9.54
CA GLU A 104 -1.17 -4.20 8.22
C GLU A 104 -0.72 -5.21 7.17
N VAL A 105 -1.63 -5.59 6.28
CA VAL A 105 -1.30 -6.48 5.16
C VAL A 105 -1.74 -5.86 3.85
N SER A 106 -1.15 -6.31 2.76
CA SER A 106 -1.58 -5.94 1.42
C SER A 106 -1.65 -7.16 0.50
N VAL A 107 -2.63 -7.15 -0.40
CA VAL A 107 -2.76 -8.12 -1.48
C VAL A 107 -2.72 -7.40 -2.81
N VAL A 108 -1.83 -7.83 -3.70
CA VAL A 108 -1.77 -7.31 -5.08
C VAL A 108 -2.51 -8.27 -5.98
N VAL A 109 -3.53 -7.78 -6.69
CA VAL A 109 -4.31 -8.52 -7.69
C VAL A 109 -3.94 -8.03 -9.08
N ALA A 110 -3.76 -8.94 -10.02
CA ALA A 110 -3.74 -8.66 -11.45
C ALA A 110 -5.05 -9.12 -12.08
N ARG A 111 -5.69 -8.27 -12.88
CA ARG A 111 -6.95 -8.56 -13.57
C ARG A 111 -6.84 -8.17 -15.05
N THR A 112 -7.17 -9.11 -15.94
CA THR A 112 -7.14 -8.90 -17.40
C THR A 112 -8.38 -8.15 -17.88
N VAL A 113 -8.37 -7.75 -19.16
CA VAL A 113 -9.54 -7.19 -19.86
C VAL A 113 -10.74 -8.16 -19.87
N GLU A 114 -10.47 -9.47 -19.93
CA GLU A 114 -11.51 -10.52 -19.88
C GLU A 114 -11.98 -10.83 -18.45
N GLY A 115 -11.44 -10.14 -17.43
CA GLY A 115 -11.82 -10.36 -16.04
C GLY A 115 -11.11 -11.54 -15.35
N LYS A 116 -10.16 -12.21 -15.99
CA LYS A 116 -9.32 -13.25 -15.34
C LYS A 116 -8.45 -12.60 -14.28
N GLN A 117 -8.33 -13.24 -13.13
CA GLN A 117 -7.62 -12.69 -11.97
C GLN A 117 -6.58 -13.67 -11.41
N VAL A 118 -5.49 -13.13 -10.86
CA VAL A 118 -4.57 -13.81 -9.95
C VAL A 118 -4.17 -12.86 -8.84
N ALA A 119 -3.94 -13.37 -7.64
CA ALA A 119 -3.45 -12.60 -6.51
C ALA A 119 -2.06 -13.07 -6.10
N PHE A 120 -1.22 -12.15 -5.64
CA PHE A 120 -0.01 -12.48 -4.90
C PHE A 120 -0.40 -12.93 -3.49
N PRO A 121 0.47 -13.71 -2.80
CA PRO A 121 0.29 -13.98 -1.38
C PRO A 121 0.13 -12.68 -0.59
N ALA A 122 -0.56 -12.73 0.54
CA ALA A 122 -0.66 -11.58 1.43
C ALA A 122 0.74 -11.16 1.92
N PHE A 123 1.04 -9.88 1.81
CA PHE A 123 2.27 -9.26 2.28
C PHE A 123 2.03 -8.55 3.60
N GLU A 124 2.82 -8.84 4.62
CA GLU A 124 2.81 -8.11 5.88
C GLU A 124 3.64 -6.83 5.73
N ASN A 125 3.08 -5.70 6.16
CA ASN A 125 3.68 -4.38 6.02
C ASN A 125 3.96 -3.76 7.39
N SER A 126 5.17 -3.24 7.55
CA SER A 126 5.55 -2.44 8.71
C SER A 126 5.81 -1.01 8.27
N HIS A 127 5.12 -0.04 8.89
CA HIS A 127 5.30 1.38 8.60
C HIS A 127 6.11 2.07 9.69
N ARG A 128 6.91 3.04 9.29
CA ARG A 128 7.63 3.94 10.18
C ARG A 128 7.35 5.38 9.77
N ASN A 129 6.81 6.19 10.68
CA ASN A 129 6.38 7.57 10.39
C ASN A 129 5.41 7.62 9.18
N HIS A 130 4.44 6.70 9.12
CA HIS A 130 3.46 6.55 8.04
C HIS A 130 4.04 6.20 6.66
N ILE A 131 5.31 5.87 6.56
CA ILE A 131 5.96 5.43 5.33
C ILE A 131 6.24 3.93 5.45
N LEU A 132 5.88 3.16 4.42
CA LEU A 132 6.21 1.73 4.36
C LEU A 132 7.72 1.56 4.53
N ASP A 133 8.11 0.84 5.57
CA ASP A 133 9.52 0.60 5.93
C ASP A 133 9.97 -0.78 5.46
N VAL A 134 9.25 -1.82 5.87
CA VAL A 134 9.55 -3.22 5.53
C VAL A 134 8.28 -3.94 5.10
N THR A 135 8.41 -4.80 4.09
CA THR A 135 7.39 -5.76 3.68
C THR A 135 7.97 -7.16 3.74
N VAL A 136 7.21 -8.12 4.28
CA VAL A 136 7.62 -9.54 4.30
C VAL A 136 6.50 -10.44 3.75
N THR A 137 6.90 -11.63 3.28
CA THR A 137 5.97 -12.69 2.87
C THR A 137 6.57 -14.06 3.22
N PRO A 138 5.75 -15.03 3.68
CA PRO A 138 4.33 -14.92 3.99
C PRO A 138 4.06 -13.98 5.15
N ALA A 139 2.85 -13.40 5.20
CA ALA A 139 2.41 -12.60 6.34
C ALA A 139 2.18 -13.48 7.58
N SER A 140 2.40 -12.93 8.78
CA SER A 140 2.25 -13.63 10.07
C SER A 140 0.78 -13.67 10.51
N ILE A 141 -0.11 -14.15 9.64
CA ILE A 141 -1.55 -14.27 9.86
C ILE A 141 -2.01 -15.71 9.61
N PRO A 142 -3.13 -16.17 10.22
CA PRO A 142 -3.72 -17.45 9.91
C PRO A 142 -4.07 -17.59 8.42
N GLU A 143 -3.97 -18.80 7.87
CA GLU A 143 -4.29 -19.07 6.46
C GLU A 143 -5.69 -18.60 6.06
N GLY A 144 -6.71 -18.85 6.89
CA GLY A 144 -8.07 -18.38 6.63
C GLY A 144 -8.21 -16.86 6.57
N VAL A 145 -7.38 -16.11 7.33
CA VAL A 145 -7.34 -14.63 7.27
C VAL A 145 -6.65 -14.17 5.99
N ALA A 146 -5.59 -14.87 5.55
CA ALA A 146 -4.93 -14.59 4.29
C ALA A 146 -5.86 -14.86 3.09
N ASP A 147 -6.61 -15.98 3.13
CA ASP A 147 -7.60 -16.33 2.09
C ASP A 147 -8.73 -15.30 2.03
N GLU A 148 -9.21 -14.83 3.19
CA GLU A 148 -10.23 -13.78 3.24
C GLU A 148 -9.72 -12.45 2.67
N ALA A 149 -8.47 -12.06 2.97
CA ALA A 149 -7.85 -10.87 2.37
C ALA A 149 -7.78 -10.98 0.84
N VAL A 150 -7.40 -12.15 0.31
CA VAL A 150 -7.38 -12.43 -1.13
C VAL A 150 -8.78 -12.37 -1.72
N ARG A 151 -9.78 -12.99 -1.07
CA ARG A 151 -11.17 -12.95 -1.52
C ARG A 151 -11.71 -11.52 -1.61
N ILE A 152 -11.45 -10.69 -0.59
CA ILE A 152 -11.85 -9.28 -0.57
C ILE A 152 -11.13 -8.51 -1.68
N ALA A 153 -9.84 -8.76 -1.90
CA ALA A 153 -9.05 -8.09 -2.93
C ALA A 153 -9.55 -8.41 -4.35
N PHE A 154 -9.94 -9.66 -4.62
CA PHE A 154 -10.59 -10.04 -5.88
C PHE A 154 -11.90 -9.28 -6.06
N ALA A 155 -12.80 -9.32 -5.07
CA ALA A 155 -14.07 -8.61 -5.12
C ALA A 155 -13.89 -7.10 -5.30
N ALA A 156 -12.93 -6.48 -4.61
CA ALA A 156 -12.62 -5.05 -4.78
C ALA A 156 -12.18 -4.73 -6.21
N SER A 157 -11.38 -5.60 -6.84
CA SER A 157 -10.92 -5.41 -8.22
C SER A 157 -12.07 -5.52 -9.24
N GLU A 158 -13.08 -6.36 -8.96
CA GLU A 158 -14.30 -6.48 -9.76
C GLU A 158 -15.20 -5.27 -9.60
N VAL A 159 -15.44 -4.83 -8.36
CA VAL A 159 -16.32 -3.70 -8.03
C VAL A 159 -15.92 -2.42 -8.77
N ILE A 160 -14.61 -2.13 -8.88
CA ILE A 160 -14.14 -0.95 -9.59
C ILE A 160 -13.77 -1.22 -11.05
N ASP A 161 -13.93 -2.46 -11.53
CA ASP A 161 -13.60 -2.91 -12.88
C ASP A 161 -12.16 -2.54 -13.31
N VAL A 162 -11.19 -2.81 -12.43
CA VAL A 162 -9.79 -2.52 -12.75
C VAL A 162 -9.26 -3.49 -13.81
N VAL A 163 -8.50 -2.97 -14.77
CA VAL A 163 -7.63 -3.75 -15.66
C VAL A 163 -6.18 -3.36 -15.37
N GLY A 164 -5.33 -4.37 -15.17
CA GLY A 164 -3.97 -4.18 -14.69
C GLY A 164 -3.82 -4.65 -13.26
N LEU A 165 -3.18 -3.86 -12.41
CA LEU A 165 -2.97 -4.18 -10.99
C LEU A 165 -3.88 -3.36 -10.08
N LEU A 166 -4.32 -4.00 -9.01
CA LEU A 166 -4.88 -3.36 -7.82
C LEU A 166 -4.12 -3.88 -6.60
N CYS A 167 -3.52 -3.01 -5.83
CA CYS A 167 -3.10 -3.32 -4.47
C CYS A 167 -4.23 -2.90 -3.53
N VAL A 168 -4.63 -3.81 -2.64
CA VAL A 168 -5.57 -3.52 -1.56
C VAL A 168 -4.79 -3.62 -0.26
N GLU A 169 -4.79 -2.54 0.52
CA GLU A 169 -4.18 -2.48 1.84
C GLU A 169 -5.24 -2.70 2.91
N PHE A 170 -4.92 -3.52 3.90
CA PHE A 170 -5.85 -3.96 4.93
C PHE A 170 -5.31 -3.72 6.31
N PHE A 171 -6.21 -3.41 7.25
CA PHE A 171 -6.01 -3.62 8.67
C PHE A 171 -6.54 -5.01 9.06
N VAL A 172 -5.74 -5.76 9.82
CA VAL A 172 -6.11 -7.06 10.38
C VAL A 172 -6.20 -6.93 11.90
N ARG A 173 -7.33 -7.37 12.47
CA ARG A 173 -7.56 -7.47 13.91
C ARG A 173 -8.20 -8.82 14.23
N GLY A 174 -7.43 -9.71 14.88
CA GLY A 174 -7.84 -11.10 15.02
C GLY A 174 -8.14 -11.72 13.65
N ASP A 175 -9.35 -12.20 13.45
CA ASP A 175 -9.81 -12.77 12.19
C ASP A 175 -10.49 -11.74 11.25
N GLN A 176 -10.57 -10.48 11.67
CA GLN A 176 -11.22 -9.44 10.88
C GLN A 176 -10.22 -8.78 9.92
N VAL A 177 -10.64 -8.65 8.67
CA VAL A 177 -9.88 -7.99 7.59
C VAL A 177 -10.71 -6.81 7.08
N MET A 178 -10.16 -5.61 7.10
CA MET A 178 -10.86 -4.38 6.66
C MET A 178 -10.00 -3.62 5.66
N ILE A 179 -10.60 -3.21 4.54
CA ILE A 179 -9.94 -2.36 3.54
C ILE A 179 -9.57 -1.02 4.18
N ASN A 180 -8.28 -0.68 4.12
CA ASN A 180 -7.77 0.65 4.46
C ASN A 180 -7.77 1.56 3.23
N GLU A 181 -7.03 1.20 2.17
CA GLU A 181 -6.99 1.95 0.91
C GLU A 181 -6.64 1.04 -0.27
N VAL A 182 -6.82 1.54 -1.49
CA VAL A 182 -6.41 0.82 -2.69
C VAL A 182 -5.52 1.67 -3.61
N ALA A 183 -4.66 0.97 -4.37
CA ALA A 183 -3.80 1.59 -5.37
C ALA A 183 -3.89 0.84 -6.70
N PRO A 184 -4.51 1.40 -7.76
CA PRO A 184 -4.66 0.74 -9.06
C PRO A 184 -3.38 0.90 -9.92
N ARG A 185 -2.26 0.39 -9.44
CA ARG A 185 -0.92 0.48 -10.03
C ARG A 185 0.05 -0.48 -9.33
N PRO A 186 1.25 -0.73 -9.91
CA PRO A 186 2.32 -1.37 -9.15
C PRO A 186 2.51 -0.69 -7.79
N HIS A 187 2.52 -1.49 -6.72
CA HIS A 187 2.60 -1.01 -5.35
C HIS A 187 3.96 -1.28 -4.73
N ASN A 188 4.37 -0.44 -3.79
CA ASN A 188 5.67 -0.56 -3.14
C ASN A 188 5.82 -1.89 -2.37
N SER A 189 4.77 -2.34 -1.67
CA SER A 189 4.80 -3.65 -0.99
C SER A 189 4.99 -4.83 -1.95
N GLY A 190 4.55 -4.70 -3.21
CA GLY A 190 4.73 -5.73 -4.23
C GLY A 190 6.10 -5.73 -4.91
N HIS A 191 7.02 -4.81 -4.58
CA HIS A 191 8.34 -4.77 -5.22
C HIS A 191 9.18 -6.02 -4.94
N LEU A 192 9.02 -6.62 -3.75
CA LEU A 192 9.70 -7.90 -3.43
C LEU A 192 9.38 -9.02 -4.43
N SER A 193 8.26 -8.92 -5.17
CA SER A 193 7.87 -9.92 -6.15
C SER A 193 8.86 -10.09 -7.32
N ILE A 194 9.79 -9.13 -7.50
CA ILE A 194 10.82 -9.22 -8.54
C ILE A 194 11.69 -10.46 -8.31
N GLU A 195 12.18 -10.65 -7.11
CA GLU A 195 13.01 -11.80 -6.72
C GLU A 195 12.17 -12.95 -6.16
N ALA A 196 11.13 -12.62 -5.39
CA ALA A 196 10.41 -13.58 -4.57
C ALA A 196 9.42 -14.44 -5.34
N CYS A 197 8.81 -13.93 -6.43
CA CYS A 197 7.73 -14.60 -7.14
C CYS A 197 8.15 -15.13 -8.51
N VAL A 198 7.43 -16.15 -9.01
CA VAL A 198 7.65 -16.69 -10.37
C VAL A 198 7.44 -15.59 -11.41
N THR A 199 6.39 -14.78 -11.24
CA THR A 199 6.10 -13.61 -12.09
C THR A 199 6.02 -12.37 -11.19
N SER A 200 6.76 -11.33 -11.52
CA SER A 200 6.73 -10.08 -10.77
C SER A 200 5.43 -9.31 -10.97
N GLN A 201 5.09 -8.39 -10.05
CA GLN A 201 3.95 -7.50 -10.24
C GLN A 201 4.06 -6.68 -11.53
N PHE A 202 5.27 -6.29 -11.93
CA PHE A 202 5.50 -5.49 -13.14
C PHE A 202 5.17 -6.29 -14.40
N GLU A 203 5.61 -7.55 -14.46
CA GLU A 203 5.28 -8.46 -15.56
C GLU A 203 3.79 -8.79 -15.58
N GLN A 204 3.17 -9.06 -14.40
CA GLN A 204 1.72 -9.28 -14.32
C GLN A 204 0.94 -8.06 -14.83
N HIS A 205 1.41 -6.85 -14.52
CA HIS A 205 0.76 -5.65 -15.03
C HIS A 205 0.75 -5.60 -16.56
N VAL A 206 1.90 -5.85 -17.17
CA VAL A 206 2.00 -5.89 -18.65
C VAL A 206 1.11 -6.99 -19.23
N ARG A 207 1.15 -8.20 -18.65
CA ARG A 207 0.29 -9.31 -19.09
C ARG A 207 -1.19 -8.95 -19.00
N ALA A 208 -1.61 -8.35 -17.88
CA ALA A 208 -3.01 -7.98 -17.65
C ALA A 208 -3.52 -6.93 -18.65
N ILE A 209 -2.77 -5.83 -18.87
CA ILE A 209 -3.20 -4.76 -19.78
C ILE A 209 -3.11 -5.16 -21.27
N CYS A 210 -2.25 -6.12 -21.60
CA CYS A 210 -2.13 -6.69 -22.95
C CYS A 210 -3.04 -7.91 -23.18
N ASN A 211 -3.89 -8.25 -22.21
CA ASN A 211 -4.77 -9.44 -22.24
C ASN A 211 -4.02 -10.75 -22.51
N LEU A 212 -2.79 -10.85 -22.00
CA LEU A 212 -1.98 -12.08 -22.06
C LEU A 212 -2.37 -13.02 -20.92
N PRO A 213 -2.07 -14.33 -21.03
CA PRO A 213 -2.22 -15.25 -19.91
C PRO A 213 -1.45 -14.76 -18.68
N LEU A 214 -2.13 -14.69 -17.52
CA LEU A 214 -1.49 -14.31 -16.27
C LEU A 214 -0.49 -15.37 -15.84
N GLY A 215 0.66 -14.94 -15.31
CA GLY A 215 1.70 -15.82 -14.81
C GLY A 215 1.44 -16.29 -13.38
N SER A 216 2.20 -17.26 -12.91
CA SER A 216 2.15 -17.74 -11.52
C SER A 216 2.67 -16.67 -10.55
N THR A 217 1.94 -16.42 -9.47
CA THR A 217 2.30 -15.54 -8.37
C THR A 217 2.98 -16.27 -7.21
N ALA A 218 3.20 -17.60 -7.36
CA ALA A 218 3.80 -18.42 -6.34
C ALA A 218 5.20 -17.92 -5.97
N LEU A 219 5.55 -18.06 -4.68
CA LEU A 219 6.88 -17.76 -4.20
C LEU A 219 7.90 -18.77 -4.75
N ARG A 220 9.11 -18.28 -5.07
CA ARG A 220 10.26 -19.10 -5.49
C ARG A 220 10.98 -19.70 -4.29
N SER A 221 10.80 -19.13 -3.11
CA SER A 221 11.45 -19.54 -1.85
C SER A 221 10.43 -19.52 -0.71
N GLY A 222 10.81 -20.04 0.45
CA GLY A 222 9.91 -20.10 1.62
C GLY A 222 9.50 -18.73 2.18
N ALA A 223 10.35 -17.71 2.00
CA ALA A 223 10.10 -16.36 2.50
C ALA A 223 10.85 -15.31 1.69
N ALA A 224 10.36 -14.07 1.75
CA ALA A 224 11.05 -12.89 1.24
C ALA A 224 10.78 -11.66 2.12
N ALA A 225 11.72 -10.72 2.09
CA ALA A 225 11.57 -9.41 2.71
C ALA A 225 12.07 -8.32 1.78
N MET A 226 11.43 -7.16 1.85
CA MET A 226 11.88 -5.93 1.20
C MET A 226 12.01 -4.84 2.26
N ALA A 227 13.08 -4.04 2.20
CA ALA A 227 13.25 -2.83 3.00
C ALA A 227 13.40 -1.62 2.08
N ASN A 228 12.62 -0.56 2.31
CA ASN A 228 12.75 0.68 1.57
C ASN A 228 14.04 1.42 1.90
N LEU A 229 14.64 2.04 0.88
CA LEU A 229 15.73 2.98 0.99
C LEU A 229 15.18 4.39 0.80
N LEU A 230 15.16 5.15 1.89
CA LEU A 230 14.64 6.52 1.89
C LEU A 230 15.76 7.52 1.63
N GLY A 231 15.38 8.71 1.20
CA GLY A 231 16.33 9.80 0.93
C GLY A 231 17.13 10.26 2.15
N ASP A 232 16.71 9.85 3.34
CA ASP A 232 17.44 10.05 4.62
C ASP A 232 18.78 9.32 4.67
N LEU A 233 19.01 8.35 3.77
CA LEU A 233 20.29 7.64 3.65
C LEU A 233 21.35 8.42 2.89
N TRP A 234 20.96 9.45 2.12
CA TRP A 234 21.90 10.31 1.42
C TRP A 234 22.45 11.38 2.35
N ALA A 235 23.71 11.76 2.16
CA ALA A 235 24.27 12.88 2.86
C ALA A 235 23.57 14.20 2.49
N GLU A 236 23.73 15.23 3.31
CA GLU A 236 23.09 16.55 3.10
C GLU A 236 23.50 17.20 1.76
N ASP A 237 24.71 16.93 1.31
CA ASP A 237 25.23 17.40 0.00
C ASP A 237 24.69 16.59 -1.20
N GLY A 238 23.85 15.57 -0.94
CA GLY A 238 23.28 14.68 -1.94
C GLY A 238 24.18 13.50 -2.32
N THR A 239 25.32 13.31 -1.64
CA THR A 239 26.19 12.16 -1.86
C THR A 239 25.47 10.86 -1.51
N PRO A 240 25.42 9.87 -2.41
CA PRO A 240 24.76 8.60 -2.15
C PRO A 240 25.54 7.76 -1.13
N PRO A 241 24.86 6.82 -0.44
CA PRO A 241 25.53 5.82 0.39
C PRO A 241 26.53 4.98 -0.41
N LYS A 242 27.47 4.34 0.29
CA LYS A 242 28.40 3.37 -0.27
C LYS A 242 27.69 2.05 -0.55
N TRP A 243 27.15 1.90 -1.76
CA TRP A 243 26.28 0.75 -2.13
C TRP A 243 26.97 -0.61 -2.04
N GLU A 244 28.31 -0.68 -2.20
CA GLU A 244 29.08 -1.90 -2.05
C GLU A 244 28.89 -2.57 -0.69
N ARG A 245 28.48 -1.83 0.33
CA ARG A 245 28.27 -2.35 1.69
C ARG A 245 27.08 -3.29 1.81
N VAL A 246 26.07 -3.17 0.94
CA VAL A 246 24.93 -4.09 0.95
C VAL A 246 25.28 -5.46 0.42
N PHE A 247 26.29 -5.56 -0.45
CA PHE A 247 26.70 -6.79 -1.11
C PHE A 247 27.62 -7.68 -0.25
N HIS A 248 27.87 -7.33 1.02
CA HIS A 248 28.47 -8.26 1.99
C HIS A 248 27.55 -9.47 2.26
N ASP A 249 26.25 -9.34 2.06
CA ASP A 249 25.31 -10.45 2.06
C ASP A 249 24.92 -10.76 0.60
N PRO A 250 25.34 -11.95 0.07
CA PRO A 250 25.08 -12.30 -1.33
C PRO A 250 23.61 -12.58 -1.63
N SER A 251 22.74 -12.69 -0.59
CA SER A 251 21.29 -12.88 -0.77
C SER A 251 20.53 -11.58 -1.03
N ILE A 252 21.21 -10.42 -0.95
CA ILE A 252 20.58 -9.11 -1.11
C ILE A 252 20.55 -8.67 -2.57
N SER A 253 19.37 -8.30 -3.04
CA SER A 253 19.17 -7.57 -4.28
C SER A 253 18.93 -6.09 -4.00
N LEU A 254 19.61 -5.21 -4.74
CA LEU A 254 19.51 -3.74 -4.63
C LEU A 254 18.80 -3.17 -5.85
N HIS A 255 17.75 -2.38 -5.62
CA HIS A 255 17.05 -1.63 -6.66
C HIS A 255 17.09 -0.14 -6.35
N LEU A 256 17.65 0.66 -7.26
CA LEU A 256 17.68 2.12 -7.18
C LEU A 256 16.74 2.72 -8.25
N TYR A 257 15.93 3.71 -7.85
CA TYR A 257 14.89 4.25 -8.72
C TYR A 257 15.36 5.38 -9.66
N GLY A 258 16.62 5.76 -9.60
CA GLY A 258 17.21 6.80 -10.46
C GLY A 258 16.63 8.21 -10.23
N LYS A 259 16.04 8.49 -9.08
CA LYS A 259 15.47 9.81 -8.77
C LYS A 259 16.57 10.84 -8.53
N ARG A 260 16.46 12.02 -9.17
CA ARG A 260 17.50 13.07 -9.16
C ARG A 260 17.79 13.69 -7.79
N SER A 261 16.82 13.73 -6.88
CA SER A 261 17.01 14.35 -5.56
C SER A 261 16.53 13.41 -4.46
N ALA A 262 17.38 13.17 -3.47
CA ALA A 262 17.07 12.44 -2.26
C ALA A 262 16.50 13.42 -1.22
N LYS A 263 15.17 13.47 -1.10
CA LYS A 263 14.50 14.24 -0.05
C LYS A 263 14.15 13.31 1.10
N ARG A 264 14.16 13.83 2.33
CA ARG A 264 13.75 13.10 3.52
C ARG A 264 12.40 12.41 3.32
N GLY A 265 12.30 11.13 3.68
CA GLY A 265 11.11 10.28 3.51
C GLY A 265 10.81 9.87 2.07
N ARG A 266 11.54 10.37 1.06
CA ARG A 266 11.32 9.97 -0.32
C ARG A 266 11.90 8.58 -0.58
N LYS A 267 11.06 7.64 -1.05
CA LYS A 267 11.50 6.31 -1.46
C LYS A 267 12.42 6.41 -2.68
N MET A 268 13.69 6.06 -2.50
CA MET A 268 14.77 6.18 -3.50
C MET A 268 15.17 4.84 -4.10
N GLY A 269 14.84 3.75 -3.42
CA GLY A 269 15.18 2.39 -3.80
C GLY A 269 14.63 1.41 -2.79
N HIS A 270 15.00 0.14 -2.93
CA HIS A 270 14.74 -0.91 -1.94
C HIS A 270 15.81 -2.00 -1.99
N LEU A 271 15.90 -2.73 -0.90
CA LEU A 271 16.62 -4.00 -0.79
C LEU A 271 15.62 -5.13 -0.74
N THR A 272 15.92 -6.27 -1.36
CA THR A 272 15.14 -7.51 -1.24
C THR A 272 16.04 -8.64 -0.85
N ALA A 273 15.57 -9.50 0.06
CA ALA A 273 16.17 -10.80 0.37
C ALA A 273 15.14 -11.90 0.21
N THR A 274 15.59 -13.07 -0.26
CA THR A 274 14.80 -14.30 -0.32
C THR A 274 15.46 -15.41 0.50
N GLY A 275 14.67 -16.30 1.11
CA GLY A 275 15.20 -17.35 1.97
C GLY A 275 14.11 -18.31 2.45
N THR A 276 14.42 -19.03 3.53
CA THR A 276 13.54 -20.09 4.06
C THR A 276 12.64 -19.63 5.20
N SER A 277 12.98 -18.54 5.91
CA SER A 277 12.17 -18.02 7.03
C SER A 277 12.07 -16.51 6.99
N VAL A 278 10.92 -15.99 7.41
CA VAL A 278 10.62 -14.54 7.49
C VAL A 278 11.64 -13.82 8.36
N ASP A 279 11.98 -14.37 9.53
CA ASP A 279 12.93 -13.73 10.45
C ASP A 279 14.33 -13.58 9.84
N SER A 280 14.79 -14.59 9.09
CA SER A 280 16.11 -14.54 8.47
C SER A 280 16.18 -13.48 7.36
N VAL A 281 15.19 -13.42 6.48
CA VAL A 281 15.16 -12.46 5.36
C VAL A 281 14.89 -11.02 5.84
N ARG A 282 14.02 -10.86 6.87
CA ARG A 282 13.79 -9.56 7.52
C ARG A 282 15.09 -9.02 8.12
N ARG A 283 15.82 -9.86 8.86
CA ARG A 283 17.11 -9.50 9.44
C ARG A 283 18.12 -9.11 8.36
N ALA A 284 18.24 -9.90 7.30
CA ALA A 284 19.17 -9.66 6.21
C ALA A 284 18.97 -8.27 5.57
N VAL A 285 17.74 -7.89 5.22
CA VAL A 285 17.46 -6.58 4.61
C VAL A 285 17.71 -5.42 5.59
N LEU A 286 17.37 -5.59 6.88
CA LEU A 286 17.58 -4.56 7.89
C LEU A 286 19.06 -4.35 8.17
N GLU A 287 19.83 -5.40 8.43
CA GLU A 287 21.28 -5.31 8.66
C GLU A 287 22.01 -4.73 7.46
N SER A 288 21.62 -5.12 6.23
CA SER A 288 22.21 -4.58 5.01
C SER A 288 21.89 -3.10 4.84
N ARG A 289 20.68 -2.66 5.17
CA ARG A 289 20.32 -1.24 5.19
C ARG A 289 21.08 -0.45 6.26
N ASP A 290 21.24 -1.01 7.46
CA ASP A 290 21.96 -0.36 8.56
C ASP A 290 23.44 -0.16 8.24
N ARG A 291 24.07 -1.06 7.47
CA ARG A 291 25.45 -0.87 6.98
C ARG A 291 25.60 0.37 6.08
N LEU A 292 24.54 0.81 5.40
CA LEU A 292 24.58 2.04 4.60
C LEU A 292 24.65 3.32 5.43
N GLN A 293 24.25 3.26 6.71
CA GLN A 293 24.26 4.40 7.63
C GLN A 293 25.61 4.55 8.38
N GLN A 294 26.49 3.57 8.26
CA GLN A 294 27.80 3.63 8.90
C GLN A 294 28.69 4.66 8.18
N PRO A 295 29.54 5.38 8.88
CA PRO A 295 30.45 6.37 8.30
C PRO A 295 31.51 5.76 7.37
#